data_ecc8449c619e0b054ea3167210ec1120
#
_entry.id   ecc8449c619e0b054ea3167210ec1120
#
_cell.length_a   1.000
_cell.length_b   1.000
_cell.length_c   1.000
_cell.angle_alpha   90.00
_cell.angle_beta   90.00
_cell.angle_gamma   90.00
#
_symmetry.space_group_name_H-M   'P 1'
#
loop_
_entity.id
_entity.type
_entity.pdbx_description
1 polymer ?
#
loop_
_entity_poly.entity_id
_entity_poly.type
_entity_poly.pdbx_seq_one_letter_code
_entity_poly.pdbx_strand_id
1 'polypeptide(L)'
;MASLAAALAPPPPVRIGYVTDVEGNLDYFRRYVRASGVLRFDDDAETVLRFADDGCRFVFGGDAVDKGDGDVRLCRMLADLSDRYGRDRVALLVGNRDLNKLRFTAELSPEALATPPEAVPGPHWDDAAPRLADYLKSKSLDDSRANRLRWMLEHTLGCPGTFEFRRAELKKLRNEDDVTDDDVVDSCVGEVLPGGALRAYLERASVAARFGSTLFVHGAVDAQTAGFVPDKNTRFRVGRHGDAGFPPTKSFMGERDVDAWVRDLNALLAWGLEDHLARPTFAADGSRGGDCLLALQNRCAVWGRSVVSNCYADGGNVDSRSAKTRRARIWAAVREGASTGAYDARAFEASTKYTSDARDPAVHAWLRRSGVKRVVVGHRPVGDSPALLRAATGGVEVVMADTSFADVAAPDKRGASLVVATFEGDDVERTATRIVGSRADGASYEVRVPAPGDDADADDVLGTVDADGWWCKARCEDGFLFSRGDGRKVEYDLRP
;
A
#
# COMPACT_ATOMS: atom_id res chain seq x y z
N MET A 1 -18.70 -10.14 57.78
CA MET A 1 -18.70 -10.43 56.34
C MET A 1 -17.93 -9.31 55.64
N ALA A 2 -16.67 -9.55 55.39
CA ALA A 2 -15.82 -8.59 54.64
C ALA A 2 -15.89 -8.99 53.16
N SER A 3 -16.51 -8.15 52.36
CA SER A 3 -16.54 -8.27 50.91
C SER A 3 -15.14 -7.91 50.38
N LEU A 4 -14.36 -8.91 49.95
CA LEU A 4 -13.19 -8.69 49.10
C LEU A 4 -13.70 -8.29 47.71
N ALA A 5 -13.82 -7.01 47.47
CA ALA A 5 -13.77 -6.48 46.09
C ALA A 5 -12.33 -6.69 45.60
N ALA A 6 -12.09 -7.76 44.88
CA ALA A 6 -10.85 -7.89 44.08
C ALA A 6 -10.85 -6.69 43.16
N ALA A 7 -9.96 -5.73 43.41
CA ALA A 7 -9.68 -4.64 42.48
C ALA A 7 -9.23 -5.31 41.18
N LEU A 8 -10.06 -5.28 40.16
CA LEU A 8 -9.69 -5.71 38.82
C LEU A 8 -8.47 -4.86 38.41
N ALA A 9 -7.41 -5.53 38.03
CA ALA A 9 -6.23 -4.82 37.48
C ALA A 9 -6.72 -3.93 36.33
N PRO A 10 -6.17 -2.72 36.19
CA PRO A 10 -6.52 -1.88 35.07
C PRO A 10 -6.33 -2.63 33.76
N PRO A 11 -7.17 -2.45 32.76
CA PRO A 11 -6.99 -3.09 31.46
C PRO A 11 -5.57 -2.73 30.92
N PRO A 12 -4.93 -3.65 30.19
CA PRO A 12 -3.64 -3.37 29.61
C PRO A 12 -3.72 -2.18 28.65
N PRO A 13 -2.68 -1.38 28.53
CA PRO A 13 -2.66 -0.25 27.61
C PRO A 13 -2.87 -0.75 26.17
N VAL A 14 -3.57 0.05 25.38
CA VAL A 14 -3.79 -0.25 23.97
C VAL A 14 -2.50 -0.08 23.19
N ARG A 15 -2.17 -1.07 22.37
CA ARG A 15 -1.04 -1.05 21.44
C ARG A 15 -1.51 -1.49 20.06
N ILE A 16 -1.40 -0.62 19.07
CA ILE A 16 -1.76 -0.90 17.69
C ILE A 16 -0.46 -1.05 16.90
N GLY A 17 -0.10 -2.28 16.52
CA GLY A 17 1.05 -2.54 15.65
C GLY A 17 0.68 -2.31 14.19
N TYR A 18 1.62 -1.80 13.41
CA TYR A 18 1.45 -1.56 11.97
C TYR A 18 2.67 -2.01 11.18
N VAL A 19 2.42 -2.72 10.08
CA VAL A 19 3.40 -3.06 9.04
C VAL A 19 2.71 -3.03 7.68
N THR A 20 3.46 -2.66 6.63
CA THR A 20 2.92 -2.50 5.27
C THR A 20 3.93 -2.96 4.23
N ASP A 21 3.49 -3.22 3.01
CA ASP A 21 4.33 -3.47 1.84
C ASP A 21 5.37 -4.60 2.06
N VAL A 22 4.94 -5.68 2.72
CA VAL A 22 5.77 -6.87 2.98
C VAL A 22 6.06 -7.63 1.68
N GLU A 23 5.15 -7.59 0.72
CA GLU A 23 5.31 -8.09 -0.64
C GLU A 23 5.91 -9.52 -0.71
N GLY A 24 5.47 -10.40 0.20
CA GLY A 24 5.94 -11.79 0.27
C GLY A 24 7.29 -12.00 0.94
N ASN A 25 7.95 -10.96 1.46
CA ASN A 25 9.21 -11.09 2.19
C ASN A 25 8.95 -11.58 3.62
N LEU A 26 8.88 -12.90 3.80
CA LEU A 26 8.64 -13.50 5.11
C LEU A 26 9.75 -13.23 6.13
N ASP A 27 10.99 -13.08 5.71
CA ASP A 27 12.09 -12.82 6.63
C ASP A 27 11.95 -11.42 7.25
N TYR A 28 11.53 -10.45 6.47
CA TYR A 28 11.17 -9.14 7.00
C TYR A 28 9.99 -9.23 7.98
N PHE A 29 8.90 -9.90 7.57
CA PHE A 29 7.72 -10.03 8.42
C PHE A 29 8.02 -10.73 9.76
N ARG A 30 8.85 -11.78 9.74
CA ARG A 30 9.32 -12.46 10.95
C ARG A 30 10.13 -11.55 11.86
N ARG A 31 11.03 -10.75 11.27
CA ARG A 31 11.79 -9.74 12.04
C ARG A 31 10.84 -8.72 12.68
N TYR A 32 9.85 -8.25 11.93
CA TYR A 32 8.82 -7.38 12.48
C TYR A 32 8.07 -8.01 13.64
N VAL A 33 7.57 -9.22 13.50
CA VAL A 33 6.82 -9.92 14.56
C VAL A 33 7.65 -10.03 15.85
N ARG A 34 8.90 -10.45 15.74
CA ARG A 34 9.81 -10.59 16.90
C ARG A 34 10.11 -9.27 17.60
N ALA A 35 10.11 -8.17 16.86
CA ALA A 35 10.43 -6.83 17.37
C ALA A 35 9.20 -6.02 17.80
N SER A 36 8.00 -6.37 17.33
CA SER A 36 6.81 -5.50 17.44
C SER A 36 6.28 -5.35 18.88
N GLY A 37 6.51 -6.36 19.74
CA GLY A 37 5.85 -6.41 21.04
C GLY A 37 4.30 -6.49 20.99
N VAL A 38 3.72 -6.58 19.79
CA VAL A 38 2.28 -6.67 19.54
C VAL A 38 1.88 -8.07 19.11
N LEU A 39 2.67 -8.66 18.21
CA LEU A 39 2.49 -10.02 17.73
C LEU A 39 3.61 -10.93 18.24
N ARG A 40 3.33 -12.21 18.33
CA ARG A 40 4.29 -13.29 18.58
C ARG A 40 3.92 -14.51 17.75
N PHE A 41 4.89 -15.37 17.51
CA PHE A 41 4.62 -16.71 16.99
C PHE A 41 4.23 -17.66 18.13
N ASP A 42 3.35 -18.58 17.84
CA ASP A 42 2.81 -19.59 18.78
C ASP A 42 3.36 -20.99 18.46
N ASP A 43 4.19 -21.10 17.43
CA ASP A 43 4.81 -22.34 16.97
C ASP A 43 6.27 -22.13 16.56
N ASP A 44 7.08 -23.20 16.64
CA ASP A 44 8.50 -23.16 16.27
C ASP A 44 8.72 -22.97 14.76
N ALA A 45 7.73 -23.30 13.94
CA ALA A 45 7.78 -23.10 12.48
C ALA A 45 7.50 -21.64 12.08
N GLU A 46 7.09 -20.79 13.03
CA GLU A 46 6.74 -19.40 12.80
C GLU A 46 5.64 -19.22 11.73
N THR A 47 4.58 -20.01 11.87
CA THR A 47 3.42 -20.00 10.97
C THR A 47 2.14 -19.56 11.64
N VAL A 48 2.05 -19.60 12.96
CA VAL A 48 0.86 -19.25 13.74
C VAL A 48 1.08 -17.96 14.51
N LEU A 49 0.32 -16.92 14.17
CA LEU A 49 0.38 -15.63 14.84
C LEU A 49 -0.58 -15.53 16.03
N ARG A 50 -0.13 -14.88 17.09
CA ARG A 50 -0.92 -14.50 18.27
C ARG A 50 -0.61 -13.07 18.69
N PHE A 51 -1.55 -12.43 19.35
CA PHE A 51 -1.26 -11.21 20.09
C PHE A 51 -0.39 -11.48 21.31
N ALA A 52 0.45 -10.51 21.66
CA ALA A 52 1.26 -10.56 22.88
C ALA A 52 0.39 -10.50 24.12
N ASP A 53 -0.68 -9.70 24.12
CA ASP A 53 -1.68 -9.57 25.17
C ASP A 53 -3.04 -9.03 24.63
N ASP A 54 -4.00 -8.83 25.56
CA ASP A 54 -5.36 -8.42 25.20
C ASP A 54 -5.50 -6.96 24.81
N GLY A 55 -4.56 -6.08 25.16
CA GLY A 55 -4.53 -4.68 24.73
C GLY A 55 -4.07 -4.50 23.29
N CYS A 56 -3.50 -5.55 22.67
CA CYS A 56 -2.95 -5.47 21.34
C CYS A 56 -3.99 -5.49 20.24
N ARG A 57 -3.74 -4.66 19.21
CA ARG A 57 -4.41 -4.64 17.92
C ARG A 57 -3.36 -4.62 16.82
N PHE A 58 -3.75 -4.98 15.62
CA PHE A 58 -2.81 -5.06 14.51
C PHE A 58 -3.44 -4.56 13.22
N VAL A 59 -2.66 -3.81 12.44
CA VAL A 59 -3.01 -3.38 11.09
C VAL A 59 -1.93 -3.84 10.13
N PHE A 60 -2.34 -4.59 9.12
CA PHE A 60 -1.52 -4.86 7.95
C PHE A 60 -1.88 -3.85 6.84
N GLY A 61 -0.94 -3.04 6.42
CA GLY A 61 -1.17 -1.87 5.57
C GLY A 61 -1.35 -2.12 4.08
N GLY A 62 -1.44 -3.40 3.65
CA GLY A 62 -1.59 -3.77 2.24
C GLY A 62 -0.27 -4.11 1.55
N ASP A 63 -0.37 -4.49 0.26
CA ASP A 63 0.73 -5.02 -0.56
C ASP A 63 1.39 -6.24 0.11
N ALA A 64 0.59 -7.31 0.25
CA ALA A 64 1.03 -8.55 0.87
C ALA A 64 1.91 -9.40 -0.06
N VAL A 65 1.73 -9.27 -1.38
CA VAL A 65 2.31 -10.16 -2.39
C VAL A 65 3.28 -9.44 -3.33
N ASP A 66 4.19 -10.17 -3.97
CA ASP A 66 4.96 -9.87 -5.20
C ASP A 66 6.48 -10.02 -5.14
N LYS A 67 7.19 -9.51 -4.15
CA LYS A 67 8.66 -9.38 -4.20
C LYS A 67 9.41 -10.36 -3.30
N GLY A 68 8.71 -11.37 -2.81
CA GLY A 68 9.30 -12.42 -1.99
C GLY A 68 8.69 -13.79 -2.30
N ASP A 69 9.31 -14.83 -1.77
CA ASP A 69 8.87 -16.21 -1.94
C ASP A 69 7.96 -16.71 -0.81
N GLY A 70 7.12 -15.81 -0.29
CA GLY A 70 6.26 -16.08 0.85
C GLY A 70 4.82 -15.59 0.74
N ASP A 71 4.36 -15.24 -0.46
CA ASP A 71 3.03 -14.67 -0.71
C ASP A 71 1.89 -15.51 -0.12
N VAL A 72 1.87 -16.81 -0.43
CA VAL A 72 0.81 -17.74 0.00
C VAL A 72 0.83 -17.91 1.52
N ARG A 73 2.02 -18.11 2.08
CA ARG A 73 2.20 -18.30 3.52
C ARG A 73 1.84 -17.06 4.31
N LEU A 74 2.24 -15.88 3.84
CA LEU A 74 1.89 -14.59 4.47
C LEU A 74 0.38 -14.37 4.46
N CYS A 75 -0.26 -14.52 3.29
CA CYS A 75 -1.71 -14.34 3.19
C CYS A 75 -2.48 -15.30 4.10
N ARG A 76 -2.05 -16.57 4.22
CA ARG A 76 -2.64 -17.54 5.16
C ARG A 76 -2.50 -17.09 6.62
N MET A 77 -1.27 -16.74 7.04
CA MET A 77 -1.04 -16.27 8.42
C MET A 77 -1.89 -15.07 8.79
N LEU A 78 -2.01 -14.09 7.87
CA LEU A 78 -2.81 -12.89 8.09
C LEU A 78 -4.32 -13.20 8.12
N ALA A 79 -4.80 -14.06 7.22
CA ALA A 79 -6.19 -14.49 7.21
C ALA A 79 -6.56 -15.25 8.50
N ASP A 80 -5.70 -16.17 8.94
CA ASP A 80 -5.88 -16.93 10.17
C ASP A 80 -5.87 -16.04 11.42
N LEU A 81 -5.01 -15.02 11.43
CA LEU A 81 -5.00 -14.02 12.53
C LEU A 81 -6.32 -13.24 12.57
N SER A 82 -6.80 -12.81 11.40
CA SER A 82 -8.09 -12.09 11.30
C SER A 82 -9.29 -12.97 11.74
N ASP A 83 -9.31 -14.24 11.34
CA ASP A 83 -10.37 -15.18 11.77
C ASP A 83 -10.35 -15.43 13.26
N ARG A 84 -9.16 -15.48 13.85
CA ARG A 84 -8.99 -15.76 15.29
C ARG A 84 -9.43 -14.61 16.18
N TYR A 85 -9.18 -13.36 15.77
CA TYR A 85 -9.35 -12.20 16.65
C TYR A 85 -10.43 -11.22 16.19
N GLY A 86 -10.93 -11.37 14.96
CA GLY A 86 -11.95 -10.50 14.39
C GLY A 86 -11.44 -9.12 13.95
N ARG A 87 -12.27 -8.44 13.20
CA ARG A 87 -11.96 -7.12 12.60
C ARG A 87 -11.82 -6.00 13.63
N ASP A 88 -12.34 -6.17 14.83
CA ASP A 88 -12.20 -5.20 15.91
C ASP A 88 -10.77 -5.12 16.46
N ARG A 89 -9.98 -6.16 16.23
CA ARG A 89 -8.59 -6.24 16.67
C ARG A 89 -7.58 -6.36 15.53
N VAL A 90 -7.99 -6.89 14.37
CA VAL A 90 -7.12 -7.10 13.20
C VAL A 90 -7.73 -6.43 11.99
N ALA A 91 -7.07 -5.43 11.46
CA ALA A 91 -7.42 -4.82 10.19
C ALA A 91 -6.39 -5.22 9.13
N LEU A 92 -6.85 -5.85 8.06
CA LEU A 92 -6.06 -6.12 6.86
C LEU A 92 -6.48 -5.11 5.81
N LEU A 93 -5.55 -4.37 5.24
CA LEU A 93 -5.86 -3.44 4.15
C LEU A 93 -5.50 -4.05 2.80
N VAL A 94 -6.22 -3.66 1.77
CA VAL A 94 -5.83 -4.00 0.40
C VAL A 94 -4.83 -3.00 -0.13
N GLY A 95 -3.75 -3.50 -0.74
CA GLY A 95 -2.85 -2.71 -1.56
C GLY A 95 -3.14 -2.87 -3.05
N ASN A 96 -2.48 -2.07 -3.88
CA ASN A 96 -2.64 -2.18 -5.33
C ASN A 96 -2.08 -3.49 -5.88
N ARG A 97 -1.04 -4.05 -5.25
CA ARG A 97 -0.46 -5.34 -5.66
C ARG A 97 -1.42 -6.49 -5.36
N ASP A 98 -2.17 -6.41 -4.28
CA ASP A 98 -3.15 -7.43 -3.91
C ASP A 98 -4.33 -7.45 -4.90
N LEU A 99 -4.88 -6.27 -5.21
CA LEU A 99 -6.05 -6.15 -6.11
C LEU A 99 -5.72 -6.41 -7.58
N ASN A 100 -4.53 -6.02 -8.05
CA ASN A 100 -4.20 -6.16 -9.46
C ASN A 100 -4.04 -7.64 -9.91
N LYS A 101 -3.94 -8.59 -8.97
CA LYS A 101 -3.92 -10.02 -9.25
C LYS A 101 -5.27 -10.56 -9.75
N LEU A 102 -6.37 -9.86 -9.45
CA LEU A 102 -7.69 -10.19 -10.02
C LEU A 102 -7.71 -10.16 -11.55
N ARG A 103 -6.71 -9.53 -12.19
CA ARG A 103 -6.53 -9.53 -13.64
C ARG A 103 -6.18 -10.91 -14.21
N PHE A 104 -5.55 -11.79 -13.43
CA PHE A 104 -5.02 -13.04 -13.94
C PHE A 104 -6.12 -13.97 -14.50
N THR A 105 -7.28 -14.02 -13.88
CA THR A 105 -8.39 -14.86 -14.32
C THR A 105 -8.88 -14.52 -15.73
N ALA A 106 -8.96 -13.22 -16.06
CA ALA A 106 -9.41 -12.77 -17.37
C ALA A 106 -8.27 -12.72 -18.40
N GLU A 107 -7.11 -12.16 -18.02
CA GLU A 107 -6.02 -11.89 -18.98
C GLU A 107 -5.19 -13.12 -19.32
N LEU A 108 -5.30 -14.20 -18.52
CA LEU A 108 -4.70 -15.51 -18.79
C LEU A 108 -5.74 -16.60 -19.11
N SER A 109 -6.98 -16.20 -19.42
CA SER A 109 -8.03 -17.14 -19.83
C SER A 109 -7.76 -17.69 -21.26
N PRO A 110 -8.31 -18.86 -21.62
CA PRO A 110 -8.17 -19.40 -22.98
C PRO A 110 -8.61 -18.42 -24.07
N GLU A 111 -9.67 -17.64 -23.82
CA GLU A 111 -10.19 -16.65 -24.75
C GLU A 111 -9.21 -15.48 -24.92
N ALA A 112 -8.59 -15.02 -23.83
CA ALA A 112 -7.57 -13.98 -23.89
C ALA A 112 -6.30 -14.46 -24.60
N LEU A 113 -5.92 -15.73 -24.41
CA LEU A 113 -4.77 -16.35 -25.07
C LEU A 113 -4.97 -16.52 -26.59
N ALA A 114 -6.21 -16.57 -27.07
CA ALA A 114 -6.53 -16.58 -28.50
C ALA A 114 -6.30 -15.22 -29.19
N THR A 115 -6.14 -14.13 -28.39
CA THR A 115 -5.82 -12.81 -28.92
C THR A 115 -4.35 -12.76 -29.35
N PRO A 116 -4.03 -12.40 -30.62
CA PRO A 116 -2.64 -12.27 -31.06
C PRO A 116 -1.83 -11.29 -30.22
N PRO A 117 -0.54 -11.54 -29.95
CA PRO A 117 0.29 -10.67 -29.10
C PRO A 117 0.31 -9.19 -29.50
N GLU A 118 0.21 -8.91 -30.81
CA GLU A 118 0.19 -7.54 -31.37
C GLU A 118 -1.09 -6.77 -30.99
N ALA A 119 -2.19 -7.49 -30.73
CA ALA A 119 -3.47 -6.91 -30.35
C ALA A 119 -3.62 -6.76 -28.82
N VAL A 120 -2.74 -7.36 -28.03
CA VAL A 120 -2.77 -7.22 -26.56
C VAL A 120 -2.40 -5.78 -26.18
N PRO A 121 -3.22 -5.08 -25.39
CA PRO A 121 -2.93 -3.71 -24.96
C PRO A 121 -1.61 -3.63 -24.18
N GLY A 122 -0.83 -2.58 -24.45
CA GLY A 122 0.41 -2.30 -23.70
C GLY A 122 0.15 -1.87 -22.26
N PRO A 123 1.23 -1.74 -21.47
CA PRO A 123 1.13 -1.24 -20.10
C PRO A 123 0.47 0.14 -20.05
N HIS A 124 -0.45 0.33 -19.12
CA HIS A 124 -1.23 1.57 -19.01
C HIS A 124 -0.51 2.71 -18.26
N TRP A 125 0.58 2.39 -17.57
CA TRP A 125 1.31 3.32 -16.71
C TRP A 125 2.67 3.74 -17.26
N ASP A 126 3.16 3.05 -18.30
CA ASP A 126 4.44 3.35 -18.97
C ASP A 126 4.34 3.11 -20.48
N ASP A 127 4.22 4.19 -21.25
CA ASP A 127 4.15 4.12 -22.71
C ASP A 127 5.47 3.66 -23.38
N ALA A 128 6.59 3.67 -22.62
CA ALA A 128 7.90 3.20 -23.08
C ALA A 128 8.13 1.72 -22.82
N ALA A 129 7.30 1.08 -22.02
CA ALA A 129 7.42 -0.35 -21.75
C ALA A 129 7.05 -1.19 -22.98
N PRO A 130 7.76 -2.29 -23.23
CA PRO A 130 7.52 -3.11 -24.43
C PRO A 130 6.12 -3.73 -24.41
N ARG A 131 5.47 -3.72 -25.57
CA ARG A 131 4.25 -4.49 -25.78
C ARG A 131 4.55 -5.97 -25.76
N LEU A 132 3.53 -6.82 -25.58
CA LEU A 132 3.71 -8.27 -25.51
C LEU A 132 4.47 -8.83 -26.71
N ALA A 133 4.09 -8.47 -27.94
CA ALA A 133 4.78 -8.93 -29.14
C ALA A 133 6.26 -8.56 -29.17
N ASP A 134 6.61 -7.33 -28.80
CA ASP A 134 7.98 -6.85 -28.74
C ASP A 134 8.80 -7.57 -27.66
N TYR A 135 8.18 -7.82 -26.50
CA TYR A 135 8.78 -8.58 -25.40
C TYR A 135 9.11 -10.02 -25.83
N LEU A 136 8.14 -10.75 -26.40
CA LEU A 136 8.35 -12.11 -26.86
C LEU A 136 9.45 -12.18 -27.92
N LYS A 137 9.41 -11.27 -28.90
CA LYS A 137 10.42 -11.19 -29.96
C LYS A 137 11.80 -10.90 -29.40
N SER A 138 11.93 -9.91 -28.49
CA SER A 138 13.22 -9.49 -27.94
C SER A 138 13.92 -10.58 -27.12
N LYS A 139 13.13 -11.45 -26.48
CA LYS A 139 13.62 -12.55 -25.66
C LYS A 139 13.61 -13.91 -26.40
N SER A 140 13.20 -13.94 -27.67
CA SER A 140 13.06 -15.16 -28.48
C SER A 140 12.16 -16.22 -27.79
N LEU A 141 11.04 -15.77 -27.24
CA LEU A 141 10.06 -16.59 -26.52
C LEU A 141 8.85 -16.88 -27.41
N ASP A 142 8.26 -18.06 -27.20
CA ASP A 142 6.95 -18.41 -27.75
C ASP A 142 5.82 -17.68 -27.01
N ASP A 143 4.66 -17.55 -27.66
CA ASP A 143 3.45 -17.02 -27.04
C ASP A 143 2.77 -18.11 -26.23
N SER A 144 3.21 -18.27 -24.99
CA SER A 144 2.64 -19.18 -24.00
C SER A 144 2.02 -18.44 -22.84
N ARG A 145 1.13 -19.11 -22.11
CA ARG A 145 0.49 -18.59 -20.89
C ARG A 145 1.52 -18.14 -19.87
N ALA A 146 2.61 -18.88 -19.71
CA ALA A 146 3.70 -18.55 -18.82
C ALA A 146 4.46 -17.28 -19.25
N ASN A 147 4.76 -17.14 -20.54
CA ASN A 147 5.46 -15.96 -21.04
C ASN A 147 4.59 -14.71 -21.03
N ARG A 148 3.27 -14.84 -21.22
CA ARG A 148 2.32 -13.75 -21.00
C ARG A 148 2.27 -13.33 -19.53
N LEU A 149 2.26 -14.27 -18.59
CA LEU A 149 2.33 -13.94 -17.16
C LEU A 149 3.64 -13.25 -16.80
N ARG A 150 4.80 -13.72 -17.31
CA ARG A 150 6.09 -13.04 -17.10
C ARG A 150 6.07 -11.61 -17.61
N TRP A 151 5.55 -11.38 -18.81
CA TRP A 151 5.38 -10.04 -19.36
C TRP A 151 4.45 -9.17 -18.50
N MET A 152 3.32 -9.72 -18.06
CA MET A 152 2.40 -9.01 -17.18
C MET A 152 3.09 -8.58 -15.89
N LEU A 153 3.78 -9.49 -15.22
CA LEU A 153 4.48 -9.22 -13.96
C LEU A 153 5.57 -8.15 -14.15
N GLU A 154 6.39 -8.26 -15.19
CA GLU A 154 7.50 -7.34 -15.44
C GLU A 154 7.01 -5.95 -15.87
N HIS A 155 6.09 -5.87 -16.83
CA HIS A 155 5.78 -4.62 -17.51
C HIS A 155 4.42 -4.01 -17.16
N THR A 156 3.44 -4.81 -16.76
CA THR A 156 2.10 -4.29 -16.43
C THR A 156 1.84 -4.21 -14.92
N LEU A 157 2.59 -4.92 -14.11
CA LEU A 157 2.42 -5.01 -12.66
C LEU A 157 3.64 -4.50 -11.87
N GLY A 158 4.80 -4.37 -12.52
CA GLY A 158 6.01 -3.81 -11.92
C GLY A 158 6.66 -4.70 -10.84
N CYS A 159 6.65 -6.02 -11.06
CA CYS A 159 7.19 -7.02 -10.16
C CYS A 159 7.90 -8.16 -10.93
N PRO A 160 9.04 -7.89 -11.57
CA PRO A 160 9.69 -8.81 -12.52
C PRO A 160 10.13 -10.14 -11.89
N GLY A 161 10.42 -10.18 -10.60
CA GLY A 161 10.87 -11.40 -9.91
C GLY A 161 9.76 -12.36 -9.47
N THR A 162 8.50 -11.93 -9.50
CA THR A 162 7.38 -12.66 -8.88
C THR A 162 7.18 -14.07 -9.43
N PHE A 163 7.41 -14.28 -10.71
CA PHE A 163 7.26 -15.60 -11.32
C PHE A 163 8.18 -16.63 -10.67
N GLU A 164 9.45 -16.30 -10.49
CA GLU A 164 10.44 -17.19 -9.90
C GLU A 164 10.32 -17.25 -8.36
N PHE A 165 9.90 -16.19 -7.72
CA PHE A 165 9.55 -16.22 -6.30
C PHE A 165 8.37 -17.18 -6.04
N ARG A 166 7.33 -17.15 -6.88
CA ARG A 166 6.21 -18.09 -6.79
C ARG A 166 6.67 -19.53 -7.01
N ARG A 167 7.56 -19.79 -7.99
CA ARG A 167 8.17 -21.12 -8.19
C ARG A 167 8.90 -21.58 -6.93
N ALA A 168 9.71 -20.72 -6.36
CA ALA A 168 10.46 -21.04 -5.14
C ALA A 168 9.53 -21.32 -3.94
N GLU A 169 8.43 -20.57 -3.82
CA GLU A 169 7.42 -20.83 -2.79
C GLU A 169 6.71 -22.17 -2.99
N LEU A 170 6.31 -22.49 -4.23
CA LEU A 170 5.67 -23.77 -4.55
C LEU A 170 6.55 -24.96 -4.23
N LYS A 171 7.85 -24.89 -4.54
CA LYS A 171 8.82 -25.92 -4.14
C LYS A 171 8.81 -26.17 -2.63
N LYS A 172 8.80 -25.09 -1.86
CA LYS A 172 8.72 -25.17 -0.38
C LYS A 172 7.40 -25.75 0.12
N LEU A 173 6.27 -25.30 -0.48
CA LEU A 173 4.93 -25.72 -0.07
C LEU A 173 4.62 -27.18 -0.40
N ARG A 174 5.12 -27.66 -1.53
CA ARG A 174 4.92 -29.03 -2.01
C ARG A 174 6.01 -30.00 -1.55
N ASN A 175 7.12 -29.48 -1.07
CA ASN A 175 8.35 -30.21 -0.79
C ASN A 175 8.82 -30.99 -2.06
N GLU A 176 8.81 -30.30 -3.20
CA GLU A 176 9.13 -30.84 -4.54
C GLU A 176 10.06 -29.86 -5.25
N ASP A 177 11.06 -30.39 -5.97
CA ASP A 177 12.00 -29.57 -6.74
C ASP A 177 11.51 -29.28 -8.17
N ASP A 178 10.68 -30.18 -8.72
CA ASP A 178 10.19 -30.08 -10.09
C ASP A 178 8.85 -29.31 -10.13
N VAL A 179 8.93 -28.00 -10.26
CA VAL A 179 7.78 -27.11 -10.44
C VAL A 179 7.83 -26.49 -11.83
N THR A 180 6.88 -26.86 -12.65
CA THR A 180 6.78 -26.41 -14.05
C THR A 180 6.31 -24.95 -14.15
N ASP A 181 6.44 -24.35 -15.35
CA ASP A 181 5.90 -23.04 -15.67
C ASP A 181 4.36 -23.01 -15.51
N ASP A 182 3.69 -24.07 -15.92
CA ASP A 182 2.23 -24.19 -15.81
C ASP A 182 1.79 -24.26 -14.34
N ASP A 183 2.53 -24.95 -13.48
CA ASP A 183 2.26 -24.97 -12.03
C ASP A 183 2.30 -23.55 -11.44
N VAL A 184 3.27 -22.72 -11.87
CA VAL A 184 3.38 -21.32 -11.41
C VAL A 184 2.19 -20.52 -11.87
N VAL A 185 1.81 -20.63 -13.16
CA VAL A 185 0.65 -19.91 -13.71
C VAL A 185 -0.64 -20.33 -13.02
N ASP A 186 -0.86 -21.64 -12.87
CA ASP A 186 -2.06 -22.18 -12.23
C ASP A 186 -2.14 -21.77 -10.76
N SER A 187 -1.01 -21.73 -10.05
CA SER A 187 -0.95 -21.18 -8.71
C SER A 187 -1.33 -19.70 -8.69
N CYS A 188 -0.74 -18.87 -9.56
CA CYS A 188 -1.06 -17.43 -9.59
C CYS A 188 -2.54 -17.15 -9.88
N VAL A 189 -3.14 -17.89 -10.80
CA VAL A 189 -4.58 -17.78 -11.12
C VAL A 189 -5.44 -18.34 -9.99
N GLY A 190 -5.06 -19.47 -9.40
CA GLY A 190 -5.79 -20.11 -8.31
C GLY A 190 -5.83 -19.28 -7.03
N GLU A 191 -4.79 -18.46 -6.77
CA GLU A 191 -4.72 -17.65 -5.54
C GLU A 191 -5.80 -16.56 -5.43
N VAL A 192 -6.41 -16.13 -6.54
CA VAL A 192 -7.51 -15.14 -6.53
C VAL A 192 -8.91 -15.79 -6.64
N LEU A 193 -8.97 -17.11 -6.69
CA LEU A 193 -10.20 -17.91 -6.76
C LEU A 193 -10.52 -18.52 -5.38
N PRO A 194 -11.73 -19.09 -5.18
CA PRO A 194 -12.10 -19.76 -3.94
C PRO A 194 -11.10 -20.83 -3.53
N GLY A 195 -10.64 -20.77 -2.28
CA GLY A 195 -9.59 -21.66 -1.75
C GLY A 195 -8.16 -21.10 -1.87
N GLY A 196 -7.95 -20.06 -2.66
CA GLY A 196 -6.66 -19.36 -2.73
C GLY A 196 -6.36 -18.54 -1.49
N ALA A 197 -5.09 -18.44 -1.10
CA ALA A 197 -4.67 -17.72 0.10
C ALA A 197 -4.84 -16.21 -0.06
N LEU A 198 -4.52 -15.65 -1.24
CA LEU A 198 -4.75 -14.24 -1.52
C LEU A 198 -6.26 -13.94 -1.54
N ARG A 199 -7.10 -14.83 -2.08
CA ARG A 199 -8.56 -14.68 -2.01
C ARG A 199 -9.04 -14.63 -0.57
N ALA A 200 -8.57 -15.54 0.28
CA ALA A 200 -8.90 -15.58 1.69
C ALA A 200 -8.49 -14.29 2.42
N TYR A 201 -7.32 -13.74 2.08
CA TYR A 201 -6.87 -12.44 2.58
C TYR A 201 -7.79 -11.30 2.12
N LEU A 202 -8.10 -11.20 0.82
CA LEU A 202 -8.93 -10.14 0.24
C LEU A 202 -10.36 -10.12 0.83
N GLU A 203 -10.96 -11.27 1.10
CA GLU A 203 -12.30 -11.38 1.71
C GLU A 203 -12.34 -10.86 3.15
N ARG A 204 -11.22 -10.85 3.85
CA ARG A 204 -11.06 -10.32 5.21
C ARG A 204 -10.58 -8.88 5.24
N ALA A 205 -10.05 -8.41 4.11
CA ALA A 205 -9.46 -7.09 4.01
C ALA A 205 -10.50 -5.97 3.90
N SER A 206 -9.99 -4.75 4.05
CA SER A 206 -10.71 -3.48 3.92
C SER A 206 -9.90 -2.53 3.04
N VAL A 207 -10.54 -1.56 2.40
CA VAL A 207 -9.84 -0.46 1.69
C VAL A 207 -9.27 0.53 2.71
N ALA A 208 -10.01 0.77 3.77
CA ALA A 208 -9.61 1.63 4.87
C ALA A 208 -10.11 1.07 6.20
N ALA A 209 -9.38 1.34 7.26
CA ALA A 209 -9.76 0.96 8.63
C ALA A 209 -9.51 2.12 9.59
N ARG A 210 -10.27 2.15 10.67
CA ARG A 210 -10.11 3.16 11.71
C ARG A 210 -10.06 2.50 13.09
N PHE A 211 -9.04 2.86 13.88
CA PHE A 211 -9.00 2.57 15.31
C PHE A 211 -8.94 3.90 16.06
N GLY A 212 -10.01 4.23 16.74
CA GLY A 212 -10.16 5.50 17.43
C GLY A 212 -9.93 6.71 16.53
N SER A 213 -8.97 7.54 16.88
CA SER A 213 -8.63 8.75 16.12
C SER A 213 -7.62 8.51 14.97
N THR A 214 -7.21 7.27 14.72
CA THR A 214 -6.25 6.91 13.67
C THR A 214 -6.95 6.23 12.49
N LEU A 215 -6.80 6.80 11.30
CA LEU A 215 -7.25 6.25 10.02
C LEU A 215 -6.07 5.57 9.32
N PHE A 216 -6.29 4.34 8.87
CA PHE A 216 -5.31 3.54 8.11
C PHE A 216 -5.81 3.35 6.68
N VAL A 217 -4.96 3.69 5.71
CA VAL A 217 -5.19 3.47 4.28
C VAL A 217 -3.88 3.02 3.65
N HIS A 218 -3.93 2.24 2.58
CA HIS A 218 -2.69 1.80 1.94
C HIS A 218 -1.96 2.94 1.23
N GLY A 219 -2.68 3.75 0.46
CA GLY A 219 -2.13 4.85 -0.33
C GLY A 219 -2.11 6.18 0.42
N ALA A 220 -3.07 7.05 0.12
CA ALA A 220 -3.15 8.37 0.74
C ALA A 220 -4.59 8.90 0.79
N VAL A 221 -4.79 9.95 1.57
CA VAL A 221 -6.02 10.74 1.55
C VAL A 221 -5.69 12.10 0.95
N ASP A 222 -6.24 12.41 -0.20
CA ASP A 222 -6.00 13.67 -0.91
C ASP A 222 -7.29 14.44 -1.23
N ALA A 223 -7.16 15.68 -1.65
CA ALA A 223 -8.30 16.56 -1.90
C ALA A 223 -9.26 16.07 -2.99
N GLN A 224 -8.81 15.17 -3.85
CA GLN A 224 -9.61 14.67 -4.97
C GLN A 224 -10.31 13.36 -4.65
N THR A 225 -9.68 12.53 -3.84
CA THR A 225 -10.19 11.20 -3.50
C THR A 225 -10.90 11.16 -2.15
N ALA A 226 -10.69 12.15 -1.27
CA ALA A 226 -11.38 12.24 0.01
C ALA A 226 -12.89 12.32 -0.18
N GLY A 227 -13.63 11.36 0.40
CA GLY A 227 -15.08 11.23 0.24
C GLY A 227 -15.55 10.56 -1.07
N PHE A 228 -14.65 10.30 -2.02
CA PHE A 228 -15.00 9.65 -3.29
C PHE A 228 -15.07 8.13 -3.14
N VAL A 229 -16.13 7.55 -3.69
CA VAL A 229 -16.31 6.10 -3.86
C VAL A 229 -16.63 5.84 -5.33
N PRO A 230 -15.85 5.01 -6.03
CA PRO A 230 -16.16 4.65 -7.43
C PRO A 230 -17.53 4.01 -7.58
N ASP A 231 -18.16 4.24 -8.72
CA ASP A 231 -19.39 3.54 -9.10
C ASP A 231 -19.10 2.06 -9.38
N LYS A 232 -20.05 1.18 -9.07
CA LYS A 232 -19.96 -0.26 -9.33
C LYS A 232 -19.75 -0.60 -10.81
N ASN A 233 -20.23 0.25 -11.70
CA ASN A 233 -20.05 0.10 -13.14
C ASN A 233 -18.74 0.70 -13.67
N THR A 234 -17.91 1.29 -12.80
CA THR A 234 -16.60 1.79 -13.17
C THR A 234 -15.76 0.64 -13.74
N ARG A 235 -15.14 0.88 -14.91
CA ARG A 235 -14.36 -0.13 -15.61
C ARG A 235 -12.89 0.21 -15.61
N PHE A 236 -12.09 -0.81 -15.43
CA PHE A 236 -10.66 -0.75 -15.65
C PHE A 236 -10.33 -1.23 -17.06
N ARG A 237 -9.68 -0.39 -17.85
CA ARG A 237 -9.20 -0.75 -19.18
C ARG A 237 -7.69 -0.63 -19.24
N VAL A 238 -7.03 -1.76 -19.48
CA VAL A 238 -5.60 -1.79 -19.72
C VAL A 238 -5.26 -0.93 -20.93
N GLY A 239 -4.25 -0.08 -20.81
CA GLY A 239 -3.79 0.80 -21.89
C GLY A 239 -4.60 2.08 -22.12
N ARG A 240 -5.64 2.34 -21.33
CA ARG A 240 -6.45 3.56 -21.41
C ARG A 240 -6.49 4.26 -20.06
N HIS A 241 -5.66 5.28 -19.92
CA HIS A 241 -5.78 6.19 -18.80
C HIS A 241 -7.08 7.00 -18.91
N GLY A 242 -7.82 7.11 -17.83
CA GLY A 242 -8.99 7.97 -17.75
C GLY A 242 -10.36 7.32 -18.00
N ASP A 243 -10.40 6.07 -18.49
CA ASP A 243 -11.68 5.34 -18.66
C ASP A 243 -12.21 4.75 -17.34
N ALA A 244 -11.52 4.95 -16.24
CA ALA A 244 -11.75 4.29 -14.97
C ALA A 244 -12.71 5.06 -14.04
N GLY A 245 -13.55 5.94 -14.54
CA GLY A 245 -14.52 6.68 -13.72
C GLY A 245 -13.86 7.56 -12.67
N PHE A 246 -12.80 8.26 -13.06
CA PHE A 246 -12.10 9.17 -12.17
C PHE A 246 -13.02 10.26 -11.66
N PRO A 247 -12.86 10.66 -10.39
CA PRO A 247 -13.64 11.76 -9.90
C PRO A 247 -13.43 12.95 -10.84
N PRO A 248 -14.51 13.59 -11.24
CA PRO A 248 -14.41 14.86 -11.90
C PRO A 248 -13.65 15.84 -11.01
N THR A 249 -13.31 17.00 -11.49
CA THR A 249 -12.56 18.06 -10.80
C THR A 249 -13.21 18.59 -9.51
N LYS A 250 -14.37 18.05 -9.09
CA LYS A 250 -15.06 18.46 -7.87
C LYS A 250 -14.56 17.72 -6.63
N SER A 251 -14.60 18.37 -5.51
CA SER A 251 -14.37 17.74 -4.20
C SER A 251 -15.58 16.92 -3.76
N PHE A 252 -15.35 15.77 -3.16
CA PHE A 252 -16.36 14.88 -2.58
C PHE A 252 -16.44 14.98 -1.04
N MET A 253 -15.57 15.76 -0.41
CA MET A 253 -15.54 15.93 1.03
C MET A 253 -16.84 16.50 1.65
N GLY A 254 -17.72 17.10 0.84
CA GLY A 254 -19.05 17.54 1.25
C GLY A 254 -20.12 16.47 1.16
N GLU A 255 -19.88 15.36 0.46
CA GLU A 255 -20.87 14.31 0.21
C GLU A 255 -20.84 13.21 1.30
N ARG A 256 -19.68 12.99 1.92
CA ARG A 256 -19.48 11.98 2.98
C ARG A 256 -18.56 12.51 4.07
N ASP A 257 -18.81 12.10 5.29
CA ASP A 257 -17.79 12.12 6.33
C ASP A 257 -16.82 10.93 6.19
N VAL A 258 -15.81 10.87 7.05
CA VAL A 258 -14.78 9.81 6.97
C VAL A 258 -15.37 8.43 7.23
N ASP A 259 -16.28 8.30 8.19
CA ASP A 259 -16.84 7.00 8.57
C ASP A 259 -17.78 6.45 7.48
N ALA A 260 -18.57 7.31 6.86
CA ALA A 260 -19.38 6.95 5.70
C ALA A 260 -18.50 6.57 4.52
N TRP A 261 -17.43 7.32 4.27
CA TRP A 261 -16.49 7.02 3.19
C TRP A 261 -15.80 5.68 3.38
N VAL A 262 -15.26 5.39 4.57
CA VAL A 262 -14.64 4.10 4.90
C VAL A 262 -15.62 2.95 4.73
N ARG A 263 -16.84 3.09 5.26
CA ARG A 263 -17.90 2.08 5.12
C ARG A 263 -18.23 1.79 3.66
N ASP A 264 -18.42 2.84 2.86
CA ASP A 264 -18.85 2.71 1.46
C ASP A 264 -17.72 2.15 0.57
N LEU A 265 -16.45 2.50 0.82
CA LEU A 265 -15.29 1.88 0.17
C LEU A 265 -15.18 0.38 0.50
N ASN A 266 -15.39 0.01 1.76
CA ASN A 266 -15.33 -1.39 2.18
C ASN A 266 -16.52 -2.20 1.61
N ALA A 267 -17.68 -1.59 1.49
CA ALA A 267 -18.82 -2.21 0.82
C ALA A 267 -18.58 -2.40 -0.69
N LEU A 268 -17.91 -1.44 -1.34
CA LEU A 268 -17.47 -1.59 -2.74
C LEU A 268 -16.46 -2.73 -2.91
N LEU A 269 -15.51 -2.88 -1.98
CA LEU A 269 -14.55 -3.99 -2.01
C LEU A 269 -15.28 -5.33 -1.95
N ALA A 270 -16.16 -5.52 -0.97
CA ALA A 270 -16.91 -6.77 -0.81
C ALA A 270 -17.73 -7.09 -2.07
N TRP A 271 -18.49 -6.12 -2.57
CA TRP A 271 -19.27 -6.29 -3.80
C TRP A 271 -18.39 -6.61 -5.01
N GLY A 272 -17.27 -5.92 -5.19
CA GLY A 272 -16.38 -6.14 -6.34
C GLY A 272 -15.68 -7.51 -6.32
N LEU A 273 -15.41 -8.05 -5.12
CA LEU A 273 -14.90 -9.42 -4.98
C LEU A 273 -15.96 -10.47 -5.36
N GLU A 274 -17.22 -10.26 -4.99
CA GLU A 274 -18.35 -11.11 -5.43
C GLU A 274 -18.54 -11.02 -6.95
N ASP A 275 -18.51 -9.82 -7.51
CA ASP A 275 -18.62 -9.59 -8.95
C ASP A 275 -17.47 -10.25 -9.72
N HIS A 276 -16.24 -10.24 -9.20
CA HIS A 276 -15.11 -10.95 -9.80
C HIS A 276 -15.35 -12.46 -9.89
N LEU A 277 -15.92 -13.06 -8.83
CA LEU A 277 -16.25 -14.50 -8.86
C LEU A 277 -17.38 -14.82 -9.85
N ALA A 278 -18.37 -13.95 -9.96
CA ALA A 278 -19.49 -14.15 -10.86
C ALA A 278 -19.08 -14.00 -12.33
N ARG A 279 -18.05 -13.20 -12.64
CA ARG A 279 -17.61 -12.88 -14.01
C ARG A 279 -16.09 -12.81 -14.11
N PRO A 280 -15.35 -13.93 -13.88
CA PRO A 280 -13.90 -13.92 -13.75
C PRO A 280 -13.15 -13.68 -15.07
N THR A 281 -13.82 -13.85 -16.23
CA THR A 281 -13.24 -13.68 -17.57
C THR A 281 -13.88 -12.49 -18.31
N PHE A 282 -13.31 -12.14 -19.46
CA PHE A 282 -13.87 -11.08 -20.28
C PHE A 282 -15.22 -11.48 -20.92
N ALA A 283 -16.21 -10.61 -20.83
CA ALA A 283 -17.42 -10.67 -21.62
C ALA A 283 -17.18 -10.13 -23.04
N ALA A 284 -18.15 -10.32 -23.93
CA ALA A 284 -18.07 -9.88 -25.33
C ALA A 284 -17.86 -8.37 -25.49
N ASP A 285 -18.34 -7.57 -24.54
CA ASP A 285 -18.15 -6.11 -24.50
C ASP A 285 -16.80 -5.69 -23.86
N GLY A 286 -15.94 -6.64 -23.56
CA GLY A 286 -14.64 -6.43 -22.92
C GLY A 286 -14.71 -6.09 -21.42
N SER A 287 -15.88 -6.19 -20.78
CA SER A 287 -16.01 -6.06 -19.33
C SER A 287 -15.68 -7.37 -18.63
N ARG A 288 -15.32 -7.28 -17.36
CA ARG A 288 -15.12 -8.43 -16.46
C ARG A 288 -15.61 -8.09 -15.07
N GLY A 289 -15.75 -9.09 -14.22
CA GLY A 289 -16.03 -8.86 -12.81
C GLY A 289 -14.82 -8.28 -12.08
N GLY A 290 -15.11 -7.47 -11.07
CA GLY A 290 -14.08 -6.81 -10.28
C GLY A 290 -13.41 -5.59 -10.94
N ASP A 291 -13.83 -5.16 -12.12
CA ASP A 291 -13.28 -3.98 -12.81
C ASP A 291 -13.28 -2.71 -11.94
N CYS A 292 -14.31 -2.51 -11.13
CA CYS A 292 -14.37 -1.39 -10.19
C CYS A 292 -13.24 -1.42 -9.15
N LEU A 293 -12.79 -2.61 -8.73
CA LEU A 293 -11.68 -2.76 -7.80
C LEU A 293 -10.34 -2.45 -8.46
N LEU A 294 -10.19 -2.85 -9.72
CA LEU A 294 -9.01 -2.51 -10.51
C LEU A 294 -8.92 -1.01 -10.77
N ALA A 295 -10.06 -0.33 -10.94
CA ALA A 295 -10.13 1.12 -11.02
C ALA A 295 -9.83 1.79 -9.67
N LEU A 296 -10.29 1.20 -8.55
CA LEU A 296 -10.05 1.67 -7.19
C LEU A 296 -8.54 1.75 -6.88
N GLN A 297 -7.76 0.75 -7.28
CA GLN A 297 -6.32 0.72 -7.03
C GLN A 297 -5.58 1.92 -7.64
N ASN A 298 -6.12 2.54 -8.67
CA ASN A 298 -5.44 3.60 -9.40
C ASN A 298 -5.64 4.98 -8.79
N ARG A 299 -6.68 5.20 -7.97
CA ARG A 299 -7.08 6.57 -7.63
C ARG A 299 -7.74 6.82 -6.31
N CYS A 300 -7.79 5.87 -5.43
CA CYS A 300 -8.38 6.07 -4.12
C CYS A 300 -7.34 5.85 -3.03
N ALA A 301 -7.80 5.71 -1.82
CA ALA A 301 -7.02 5.38 -0.65
C ALA A 301 -6.03 4.20 -0.84
N VAL A 302 -6.24 3.36 -1.85
CA VAL A 302 -5.35 2.25 -2.18
C VAL A 302 -4.08 2.70 -2.90
N TRP A 303 -4.18 3.69 -3.81
CA TRP A 303 -3.03 4.10 -4.63
C TRP A 303 -2.80 5.62 -4.72
N GLY A 304 -3.26 6.37 -3.77
CA GLY A 304 -2.97 7.79 -3.67
C GLY A 304 -1.50 8.01 -3.33
N ARG A 305 -0.69 8.29 -4.32
CA ARG A 305 0.75 8.61 -4.12
C ARG A 305 1.01 10.01 -3.63
N SER A 306 0.06 10.79 -3.75
CA SER A 306 0.10 12.20 -3.84
C SER A 306 0.66 12.87 -2.62
N VAL A 307 0.20 12.45 -1.49
CA VAL A 307 0.54 13.03 -0.21
C VAL A 307 2.00 12.85 0.10
N VAL A 308 2.50 11.67 -0.20
CA VAL A 308 3.87 11.30 0.10
C VAL A 308 4.81 11.88 -0.92
N SER A 309 4.35 12.10 -2.17
CA SER A 309 5.26 12.55 -3.21
C SER A 309 5.83 13.91 -3.02
N ASN A 310 5.10 14.84 -2.46
CA ASN A 310 5.59 16.19 -2.26
C ASN A 310 6.59 16.29 -1.12
N CYS A 311 6.44 15.42 -0.12
CA CYS A 311 7.32 15.40 1.03
C CYS A 311 8.48 14.45 0.83
N TYR A 312 8.27 13.40 0.08
CA TYR A 312 9.14 12.24 -0.01
C TYR A 312 9.38 11.73 -1.43
N ALA A 313 8.75 12.24 -2.43
CA ALA A 313 9.31 12.10 -3.76
C ALA A 313 10.79 12.38 -3.69
N ASP A 314 11.05 13.25 -2.83
CA ASP A 314 12.35 13.76 -2.57
C ASP A 314 13.12 12.87 -1.63
N GLY A 315 12.49 12.22 -0.68
CA GLY A 315 13.17 11.52 0.41
C GLY A 315 13.40 10.06 0.21
N GLY A 316 13.08 9.49 -0.85
CA GLY A 316 13.22 8.05 -0.81
C GLY A 316 13.46 7.37 -2.08
N ASN A 317 12.67 7.43 -2.94
CA ASN A 317 12.78 6.56 -4.05
C ASN A 317 12.06 7.14 -5.23
N VAL A 318 12.71 8.03 -5.90
CA VAL A 318 12.05 8.43 -7.12
C VAL A 318 13.04 8.54 -8.22
N ASP A 319 12.82 7.74 -9.20
CA ASP A 319 13.27 8.10 -10.52
C ASP A 319 12.48 9.33 -11.00
N SER A 320 12.90 10.48 -10.52
CA SER A 320 12.28 11.75 -10.83
C SER A 320 12.64 12.27 -12.21
N ARG A 321 13.57 11.64 -12.91
CA ARG A 321 13.84 12.05 -14.30
C ARG A 321 12.63 11.78 -15.17
N SER A 322 12.08 10.59 -15.09
CA SER A 322 10.85 10.25 -15.80
C SER A 322 9.66 11.02 -15.24
N ALA A 323 9.56 11.16 -13.93
CA ALA A 323 8.49 11.91 -13.28
C ALA A 323 8.51 13.40 -13.64
N LYS A 324 9.67 14.07 -13.61
CA LYS A 324 9.78 15.50 -13.95
C LYS A 324 9.52 15.77 -15.43
N THR A 325 10.03 14.92 -16.32
CA THR A 325 9.79 15.01 -17.76
C THR A 325 8.33 14.67 -18.07
N ARG A 326 7.79 13.64 -17.43
CA ARG A 326 6.38 13.24 -17.54
C ARG A 326 5.46 14.34 -17.00
N ARG A 327 5.75 14.93 -15.85
CA ARG A 327 5.03 16.07 -15.27
C ARG A 327 5.02 17.28 -16.20
N ALA A 328 6.16 17.61 -16.81
CA ALA A 328 6.26 18.71 -17.78
C ALA A 328 5.42 18.44 -19.04
N ARG A 329 5.43 17.21 -19.57
CA ARG A 329 4.60 16.80 -20.71
C ARG A 329 3.11 16.85 -20.39
N ILE A 330 2.75 16.42 -19.19
CA ILE A 330 1.37 16.40 -18.73
C ILE A 330 0.83 17.81 -18.53
N TRP A 331 1.60 18.70 -17.90
CA TRP A 331 1.21 20.09 -17.77
C TRP A 331 1.17 20.83 -19.12
N ALA A 332 1.99 20.41 -20.09
CA ALA A 332 1.88 20.91 -21.46
C ALA A 332 0.56 20.45 -22.10
N ALA A 333 0.22 19.14 -21.99
CA ALA A 333 -1.02 18.58 -22.52
C ALA A 333 -2.28 19.14 -21.80
N VAL A 334 -2.23 19.36 -20.47
CA VAL A 334 -3.33 20.03 -19.73
C VAL A 334 -3.55 21.44 -20.25
N ARG A 335 -2.48 22.22 -20.46
CA ARG A 335 -2.60 23.59 -20.99
C ARG A 335 -3.12 23.61 -22.40
N GLU A 336 -2.70 22.69 -23.25
CA GLU A 336 -3.16 22.54 -24.62
C GLU A 336 -4.62 22.11 -24.65
N GLY A 337 -5.00 21.10 -23.85
CA GLY A 337 -6.39 20.66 -23.69
C GLY A 337 -7.31 21.75 -23.12
N ALA A 338 -6.84 22.56 -22.19
CA ALA A 338 -7.59 23.69 -21.66
C ALA A 338 -7.79 24.79 -22.70
N SER A 339 -6.81 25.05 -23.58
CA SER A 339 -6.90 26.05 -24.64
C SER A 339 -7.82 25.62 -25.79
N THR A 340 -7.96 24.31 -26.02
CA THR A 340 -8.80 23.73 -27.10
C THR A 340 -10.17 23.27 -26.62
N GLY A 341 -10.46 23.35 -25.30
CA GLY A 341 -11.67 22.81 -24.71
C GLY A 341 -11.71 21.28 -24.63
N ALA A 342 -10.64 20.61 -25.02
CA ALA A 342 -10.50 19.16 -24.89
C ALA A 342 -9.90 18.83 -23.52
N TYR A 343 -10.69 18.17 -22.67
CA TYR A 343 -10.23 17.67 -21.39
C TYR A 343 -9.37 16.42 -21.60
N ASP A 344 -8.07 16.49 -21.27
CA ASP A 344 -7.22 15.32 -21.27
C ASP A 344 -7.20 14.68 -19.87
N ALA A 345 -7.94 13.59 -19.74
CA ALA A 345 -8.00 12.80 -18.51
C ALA A 345 -6.64 12.25 -18.09
N ARG A 346 -5.74 11.95 -19.04
CA ARG A 346 -4.36 11.51 -18.75
C ARG A 346 -3.54 12.60 -18.08
N ALA A 347 -3.69 13.81 -18.59
CA ALA A 347 -3.01 14.97 -18.05
C ALA A 347 -3.48 15.30 -16.65
N PHE A 348 -4.78 15.21 -16.40
CA PHE A 348 -5.37 15.38 -15.07
C PHE A 348 -4.89 14.29 -14.11
N GLU A 349 -4.93 13.02 -14.52
CA GLU A 349 -4.48 11.91 -13.71
C GLU A 349 -3.04 12.05 -13.23
N ALA A 350 -2.17 12.39 -14.13
CA ALA A 350 -0.78 12.51 -13.77
C ALA A 350 -0.50 13.79 -12.96
N SER A 351 -1.27 14.87 -13.17
CA SER A 351 -1.18 16.05 -12.31
C SER A 351 -1.60 15.73 -10.87
N THR A 352 -2.67 14.99 -10.71
CA THR A 352 -3.22 14.63 -9.40
C THR A 352 -2.37 13.60 -8.65
N LYS A 353 -1.80 12.64 -9.38
CA LYS A 353 -0.92 11.60 -8.82
C LYS A 353 0.38 12.15 -8.22
N TYR A 354 0.74 13.37 -8.58
CA TYR A 354 1.98 14.03 -8.17
C TYR A 354 1.80 15.34 -7.41
N THR A 355 0.57 15.76 -7.14
CA THR A 355 0.30 17.10 -6.58
C THR A 355 -0.49 17.13 -5.29
N SER A 356 -0.95 16.01 -4.75
CA SER A 356 -1.60 16.07 -3.45
C SER A 356 -0.60 16.27 -2.34
N ASP A 357 -0.93 17.19 -1.49
CA ASP A 357 -0.11 17.60 -0.35
C ASP A 357 -0.72 17.01 0.93
N ALA A 358 0.11 16.31 1.69
CA ALA A 358 -0.24 15.83 3.03
C ALA A 358 -0.69 16.98 3.98
N ARG A 359 -0.40 18.21 3.59
CA ARG A 359 -0.69 19.41 4.36
C ARG A 359 -1.91 20.16 3.86
N ASP A 360 -2.69 19.59 2.91
CA ASP A 360 -3.88 20.25 2.37
C ASP A 360 -4.86 20.61 3.49
N PRO A 361 -5.12 21.92 3.74
CA PRO A 361 -5.93 22.35 4.86
C PRO A 361 -7.40 21.86 4.76
N ALA A 362 -7.92 21.67 3.56
CA ALA A 362 -9.30 21.21 3.36
C ALA A 362 -9.44 19.75 3.71
N VAL A 363 -8.45 18.92 3.33
CA VAL A 363 -8.37 17.50 3.73
C VAL A 363 -8.25 17.39 5.23
N HIS A 364 -7.34 18.16 5.85
CA HIS A 364 -7.16 18.15 7.30
C HIS A 364 -8.44 18.57 8.04
N ALA A 365 -9.12 19.60 7.56
CA ALA A 365 -10.38 20.03 8.15
C ALA A 365 -11.48 18.95 8.03
N TRP A 366 -11.53 18.25 6.90
CA TRP A 366 -12.48 17.15 6.68
C TRP A 366 -12.20 15.97 7.61
N LEU A 367 -10.94 15.52 7.71
CA LEU A 367 -10.51 14.45 8.62
C LEU A 367 -10.83 14.78 10.08
N ARG A 368 -10.49 15.98 10.52
CA ARG A 368 -10.68 16.43 11.91
C ARG A 368 -12.16 16.55 12.30
N ARG A 369 -13.03 16.99 11.39
CA ARG A 369 -14.48 17.04 11.66
C ARG A 369 -15.05 15.65 11.99
N SER A 370 -14.43 14.59 11.47
CA SER A 370 -14.78 13.21 11.81
C SER A 370 -13.96 12.64 12.98
N GLY A 371 -13.22 13.46 13.72
CA GLY A 371 -12.41 13.03 14.85
C GLY A 371 -11.11 12.30 14.47
N VAL A 372 -10.70 12.31 13.19
CA VAL A 372 -9.42 11.75 12.77
C VAL A 372 -8.30 12.74 13.08
N LYS A 373 -7.29 12.28 13.82
CA LYS A 373 -6.11 13.05 14.22
C LYS A 373 -4.82 12.53 13.58
N ARG A 374 -4.84 11.27 13.11
CA ARG A 374 -3.69 10.62 12.45
C ARG A 374 -4.15 9.83 11.23
N VAL A 375 -3.34 9.86 10.17
CA VAL A 375 -3.44 8.97 9.00
C VAL A 375 -2.15 8.17 8.88
N VAL A 376 -2.26 6.85 8.70
CA VAL A 376 -1.12 5.96 8.51
C VAL A 376 -1.20 5.35 7.12
N VAL A 377 -0.10 5.43 6.37
CA VAL A 377 -0.03 5.03 4.96
C VAL A 377 1.19 4.16 4.66
N GLY A 378 1.10 3.39 3.59
CA GLY A 378 2.16 2.58 2.97
C GLY A 378 2.42 3.00 1.52
N HIS A 379 2.55 2.00 0.63
CA HIS A 379 2.58 2.10 -0.83
C HIS A 379 3.82 2.77 -1.42
N ARG A 380 4.33 3.79 -0.77
CA ARG A 380 5.44 4.55 -1.32
C ARG A 380 6.62 4.55 -0.39
N PRO A 381 7.73 4.00 -0.84
CA PRO A 381 8.96 4.03 -0.07
C PRO A 381 9.43 5.47 0.21
N VAL A 382 9.79 5.70 1.45
CA VAL A 382 10.26 6.99 1.95
C VAL A 382 11.71 6.97 2.38
N GLY A 383 12.50 6.08 1.82
CA GLY A 383 13.88 5.81 2.20
C GLY A 383 14.00 4.60 3.11
N ASP A 384 15.12 4.46 3.79
CA ASP A 384 15.44 3.34 4.68
C ASP A 384 15.03 3.56 6.14
N SER A 385 14.31 4.63 6.40
CA SER A 385 13.61 4.94 7.65
C SER A 385 12.23 5.52 7.33
N PRO A 386 11.22 5.32 8.20
CA PRO A 386 9.89 5.85 7.99
C PRO A 386 9.88 7.38 8.04
N ALA A 387 8.73 7.93 7.74
CA ALA A 387 8.54 9.36 7.78
C ALA A 387 7.27 9.73 8.53
N LEU A 388 7.40 10.73 9.38
CA LEU A 388 6.32 11.34 10.11
C LEU A 388 6.16 12.78 9.64
N LEU A 389 4.96 13.18 9.30
CA LEU A 389 4.59 14.57 9.14
C LEU A 389 3.77 14.98 10.36
N ARG A 390 4.31 15.88 11.16
CA ARG A 390 3.55 16.57 12.20
C ARG A 390 2.94 17.82 11.58
N ALA A 391 1.66 17.95 11.73
CA ALA A 391 1.01 19.16 11.27
C ALA A 391 1.31 20.29 12.24
N ALA A 392 1.44 21.50 11.71
CA ALA A 392 1.33 22.70 12.51
C ALA A 392 0.04 22.68 13.34
N THR A 393 0.00 23.45 14.41
CA THR A 393 -1.11 23.51 15.39
C THR A 393 -2.48 23.29 14.72
N GLY A 394 -3.12 22.19 15.07
CA GLY A 394 -4.46 21.87 14.56
C GLY A 394 -4.54 21.05 13.28
N GLY A 395 -3.45 20.49 12.76
CA GLY A 395 -3.45 19.58 11.61
C GLY A 395 -3.64 18.10 11.99
N VAL A 396 -3.48 17.23 10.99
CA VAL A 396 -3.51 15.77 11.13
C VAL A 396 -2.08 15.26 10.98
N GLU A 397 -1.68 14.37 11.88
CA GLU A 397 -0.41 13.65 11.76
C GLU A 397 -0.48 12.65 10.60
N VAL A 398 0.57 12.56 9.78
CA VAL A 398 0.67 11.54 8.73
C VAL A 398 1.91 10.70 8.96
N VAL A 399 1.71 9.39 9.08
CA VAL A 399 2.79 8.40 9.24
C VAL A 399 2.94 7.61 7.95
N MET A 400 4.15 7.60 7.39
CA MET A 400 4.49 6.90 6.17
C MET A 400 5.53 5.83 6.51
N ALA A 401 5.15 4.56 6.45
CA ALA A 401 5.96 3.48 6.99
C ALA A 401 6.50 2.50 5.93
N ASP A 402 6.27 2.74 4.65
CA ASP A 402 6.91 1.96 3.59
C ASP A 402 8.36 2.42 3.38
N THR A 403 9.31 1.50 3.51
CA THR A 403 10.75 1.72 3.32
C THR A 403 11.35 0.83 2.23
N SER A 404 10.54 0.26 1.34
CA SER A 404 10.97 -0.68 0.28
C SER A 404 11.74 -1.90 0.77
N PHE A 405 11.60 -2.30 2.02
CA PHE A 405 12.33 -3.43 2.59
C PHE A 405 11.98 -4.76 1.92
N ALA A 406 10.87 -4.83 1.21
CA ALA A 406 10.46 -6.01 0.47
C ALA A 406 11.31 -6.27 -0.78
N ASP A 407 11.93 -5.26 -1.36
CA ASP A 407 12.75 -5.41 -2.56
C ASP A 407 14.14 -5.95 -2.21
N VAL A 408 14.22 -7.27 -2.01
CA VAL A 408 15.47 -7.98 -1.67
C VAL A 408 16.52 -7.93 -2.79
N ALA A 409 16.12 -7.60 -4.01
CA ALA A 409 17.02 -7.44 -5.15
C ALA A 409 17.51 -6.01 -5.32
N ALA A 410 17.06 -5.06 -4.51
CA ALA A 410 17.45 -3.66 -4.61
C ALA A 410 18.97 -3.49 -4.42
N PRO A 411 19.67 -2.86 -5.37
CA PRO A 411 21.14 -2.74 -5.32
C PRO A 411 21.63 -1.84 -4.17
N ASP A 412 20.78 -0.99 -3.63
CA ASP A 412 21.06 -0.10 -2.50
C ASP A 412 20.74 -0.72 -1.12
N LYS A 413 20.43 -2.01 -1.08
CA LYS A 413 20.14 -2.78 0.14
C LYS A 413 18.94 -2.26 0.97
N ARG A 414 18.01 -1.54 0.35
CA ARG A 414 16.79 -1.06 1.04
C ARG A 414 16.02 -2.18 1.73
N GLY A 415 16.04 -3.39 1.16
CA GLY A 415 15.46 -4.58 1.78
C GLY A 415 16.04 -4.99 3.14
N ALA A 416 17.16 -4.41 3.58
CA ALA A 416 17.76 -4.69 4.88
C ALA A 416 17.16 -3.87 6.02
N SER A 417 16.43 -2.79 5.75
CA SER A 417 15.84 -1.96 6.80
C SER A 417 14.73 -2.69 7.56
N LEU A 418 14.44 -2.23 8.77
CA LEU A 418 13.31 -2.71 9.57
C LEU A 418 12.52 -1.53 10.11
N VAL A 419 11.20 -1.61 10.02
CA VAL A 419 10.25 -0.65 10.60
C VAL A 419 9.29 -1.38 11.52
N VAL A 420 9.20 -0.90 12.75
CA VAL A 420 8.21 -1.34 13.73
C VAL A 420 7.44 -0.11 14.18
N ALA A 421 6.27 0.12 13.59
CA ALA A 421 5.39 1.21 13.98
C ALA A 421 4.35 0.72 14.99
N THR A 422 4.20 1.45 16.09
CA THR A 422 3.25 1.16 17.16
C THR A 422 2.57 2.45 17.62
N PHE A 423 1.27 2.37 17.86
CA PHE A 423 0.47 3.45 18.42
C PHE A 423 -0.01 3.02 19.80
N GLU A 424 0.45 3.72 20.84
CA GLU A 424 0.33 3.27 22.23
C GLU A 424 -0.40 4.30 23.08
N GLY A 425 -1.36 3.87 23.91
CA GLY A 425 -2.11 4.76 24.80
C GLY A 425 -2.99 4.00 25.78
N ASP A 426 -3.67 4.75 26.65
CA ASP A 426 -4.63 4.17 27.59
C ASP A 426 -5.91 3.72 26.89
N ASP A 427 -6.25 4.36 25.76
CA ASP A 427 -7.37 3.99 24.91
C ASP A 427 -7.03 4.23 23.42
N VAL A 428 -7.90 3.78 22.52
CA VAL A 428 -7.71 3.88 21.07
C VAL A 428 -7.87 5.31 20.53
N GLU A 429 -8.52 6.20 21.27
CA GLU A 429 -8.77 7.58 20.83
C GLU A 429 -7.56 8.49 21.07
N ARG A 430 -6.65 8.08 21.95
CA ARG A 430 -5.50 8.86 22.36
C ARG A 430 -4.25 8.00 22.42
N THR A 431 -3.62 7.81 21.29
CA THR A 431 -2.39 7.02 21.17
C THR A 431 -1.21 7.88 20.72
N ALA A 432 -0.06 7.73 21.39
CA ALA A 432 1.22 8.27 20.95
C ALA A 432 1.76 7.44 19.77
N THR A 433 2.58 8.05 18.93
CA THR A 433 3.32 7.35 17.86
C THR A 433 4.68 6.94 18.36
N ARG A 434 4.99 5.65 18.23
CA ARG A 434 6.32 5.10 18.46
C ARG A 434 6.74 4.27 17.26
N ILE A 435 7.87 4.63 16.65
CA ILE A 435 8.44 3.85 15.54
C ILE A 435 9.90 3.58 15.87
N VAL A 436 10.29 2.33 15.82
CA VAL A 436 11.68 1.91 16.02
C VAL A 436 12.11 1.02 14.87
N GLY A 437 13.39 0.98 14.60
CA GLY A 437 13.89 0.12 13.55
C GLY A 437 15.37 0.27 13.28
N SER A 438 15.80 -0.26 12.15
CA SER A 438 17.16 -0.15 11.66
C SER A 438 17.18 0.28 10.21
N ARG A 439 18.12 1.13 9.86
CA ARG A 439 18.41 1.54 8.48
C ARG A 439 19.16 0.43 7.73
N ALA A 440 19.31 0.59 6.42
CA ALA A 440 20.03 -0.37 5.59
C ALA A 440 21.52 -0.54 5.96
N ASP A 441 22.12 0.49 6.57
CA ASP A 441 23.48 0.46 7.12
C ASP A 441 23.59 -0.22 8.50
N GLY A 442 22.45 -0.62 9.08
CA GLY A 442 22.36 -1.23 10.41
C GLY A 442 22.19 -0.24 11.56
N ALA A 443 22.27 1.06 11.31
CA ALA A 443 22.06 2.07 12.34
C ALA A 443 20.61 2.05 12.85
N SER A 444 20.44 2.05 14.16
CA SER A 444 19.14 2.12 14.81
C SER A 444 18.56 3.52 14.77
N TYR A 445 17.24 3.62 14.76
CA TYR A 445 16.53 4.87 14.87
C TYR A 445 15.25 4.72 15.71
N GLU A 446 14.81 5.83 16.28
CA GLU A 446 13.54 5.93 16.98
C GLU A 446 12.80 7.21 16.57
N VAL A 447 11.48 7.10 16.44
CA VAL A 447 10.54 8.21 16.39
C VAL A 447 9.59 8.03 17.56
N ARG A 448 9.50 9.03 18.42
CA ARG A 448 8.55 9.04 19.52
C ARG A 448 7.91 10.41 19.62
N VAL A 449 6.62 10.47 19.38
CA VAL A 449 5.84 11.70 19.51
C VAL A 449 4.58 11.46 20.34
N PRO A 450 4.15 12.43 21.14
CA PRO A 450 2.94 12.32 21.95
C PRO A 450 1.70 12.13 21.08
N ALA A 451 0.59 11.79 21.71
CA ALA A 451 -0.68 11.66 20.99
C ALA A 451 -1.05 13.01 20.33
N PRO A 452 -1.62 12.98 19.10
CA PRO A 452 -2.00 14.20 18.41
C PRO A 452 -2.95 15.06 19.25
N GLY A 453 -2.54 16.30 19.49
CA GLY A 453 -3.27 17.26 20.34
C GLY A 453 -2.75 17.37 21.77
N ASP A 454 -1.77 16.55 22.16
CA ASP A 454 -1.02 16.75 23.38
C ASP A 454 0.10 17.79 23.14
N ASP A 455 0.49 18.45 24.20
CA ASP A 455 1.60 19.42 24.14
C ASP A 455 2.88 18.64 23.77
N ALA A 456 3.41 18.97 22.61
CA ALA A 456 4.74 18.54 22.23
C ALA A 456 5.78 19.42 22.92
N ASP A 457 6.93 18.86 23.26
CA ASP A 457 8.06 19.65 23.67
C ASP A 457 8.36 20.68 22.57
N ALA A 458 8.51 21.94 22.96
CA ALA A 458 8.72 23.05 22.01
C ALA A 458 10.00 22.85 21.16
N ASP A 459 10.94 22.07 21.69
CA ASP A 459 12.22 21.76 21.04
C ASP A 459 12.17 20.46 20.18
N ASP A 460 11.02 19.78 20.12
CA ASP A 460 10.89 18.53 19.35
C ASP A 460 10.71 18.83 17.85
N VAL A 461 11.79 18.61 17.10
CA VAL A 461 11.86 18.84 15.65
C VAL A 461 11.39 17.64 14.82
N LEU A 462 11.09 16.48 15.43
CA LEU A 462 10.66 15.29 14.72
C LEU A 462 9.41 15.56 13.87
N GLY A 463 9.46 15.18 12.59
CA GLY A 463 8.35 15.35 11.66
C GLY A 463 8.15 16.78 11.17
N THR A 464 9.10 17.68 11.40
CA THR A 464 9.08 19.06 10.88
C THR A 464 10.02 19.23 9.69
N VAL A 465 9.80 20.30 8.92
CA VAL A 465 10.65 20.70 7.79
C VAL A 465 11.26 22.06 8.13
N ASP A 466 12.57 22.18 8.00
CA ASP A 466 13.26 23.46 8.21
C ASP A 466 13.13 24.40 6.99
N ALA A 467 13.68 25.62 7.12
CA ALA A 467 13.62 26.65 6.07
C ALA A 467 14.35 26.23 4.78
N ASP A 468 15.32 25.33 4.85
CA ASP A 468 16.12 24.84 3.74
C ASP A 468 15.53 23.56 3.11
N GLY A 469 14.36 23.11 3.60
CA GLY A 469 13.64 21.94 3.11
C GLY A 469 14.17 20.61 3.63
N TRP A 470 14.94 20.60 4.71
CA TRP A 470 15.34 19.41 5.40
C TRP A 470 14.22 18.90 6.31
N TRP A 471 13.95 17.65 6.21
CA TRP A 471 12.91 16.96 6.96
C TRP A 471 13.51 16.14 8.09
N CYS A 472 13.12 16.41 9.34
CA CYS A 472 13.54 15.60 10.49
C CYS A 472 12.75 14.29 10.53
N LYS A 473 13.42 13.19 10.23
CA LYS A 473 12.78 11.86 10.11
C LYS A 473 12.76 11.06 11.39
N ALA A 474 13.85 11.05 12.12
CA ALA A 474 14.04 10.17 13.27
C ALA A 474 15.11 10.70 14.21
N ARG A 475 15.14 10.17 15.43
CA ARG A 475 16.25 10.29 16.36
C ARG A 475 17.15 9.06 16.20
N CYS A 476 18.45 9.27 16.09
CA CYS A 476 19.52 8.26 16.11
C CYS A 476 20.35 8.43 17.38
N GLU A 477 21.30 7.53 17.62
CA GLU A 477 22.19 7.58 18.79
C GLU A 477 22.96 8.91 18.88
N ASP A 478 23.45 9.40 17.74
CA ASP A 478 24.30 10.58 17.64
C ASP A 478 23.53 11.89 17.27
N GLY A 479 22.20 11.89 17.30
CA GLY A 479 21.40 13.09 16.96
C GLY A 479 20.15 12.82 16.13
N PHE A 480 19.72 13.82 15.38
CA PHE A 480 18.53 13.73 14.54
C PHE A 480 18.89 13.48 13.08
N LEU A 481 18.21 12.50 12.48
CA LEU A 481 18.34 12.19 11.06
C LEU A 481 17.43 13.12 10.25
N PHE A 482 18.04 13.98 9.47
CA PHE A 482 17.36 14.80 8.47
C PHE A 482 17.51 14.19 7.07
N SER A 483 16.51 14.39 6.24
CA SER A 483 16.58 14.06 4.81
C SER A 483 16.09 15.22 3.97
N ARG A 484 16.70 15.36 2.79
CA ARG A 484 16.25 16.27 1.77
C ARG A 484 16.40 15.61 0.41
N GLY A 485 15.42 15.79 -0.46
CA GLY A 485 15.46 15.25 -1.79
C GLY A 485 15.35 16.33 -2.87
N ASP A 486 16.10 16.20 -3.95
CA ASP A 486 15.97 17.02 -5.15
C ASP A 486 15.13 16.31 -6.24
N GLY A 487 14.47 15.23 -5.83
CA GLY A 487 13.70 14.40 -6.73
C GLY A 487 14.51 13.36 -7.49
N ARG A 488 15.81 13.22 -7.24
CA ARG A 488 16.71 12.22 -7.83
C ARG A 488 17.63 11.57 -6.83
N LYS A 489 17.95 12.31 -5.79
CA LYS A 489 18.82 11.87 -4.72
C LYS A 489 18.15 12.22 -3.40
N VAL A 490 18.29 11.34 -2.44
CA VAL A 490 18.04 11.64 -1.05
C VAL A 490 19.39 11.99 -0.46
N GLU A 491 19.44 13.15 0.13
CA GLU A 491 20.54 13.56 0.99
C GLU A 491 20.13 13.29 2.43
N TYR A 492 21.02 12.73 3.19
CA TYR A 492 20.85 12.56 4.62
C TYR A 492 21.86 13.41 5.36
N ASP A 493 21.43 13.95 6.48
CA ASP A 493 22.25 14.77 7.38
C ASP A 493 21.94 14.35 8.81
N LEU A 494 22.96 14.05 9.60
CA LEU A 494 22.85 13.74 11.01
C LEU A 494 23.28 14.97 11.81
N ARG A 495 22.32 15.57 12.54
CA ARG A 495 22.52 16.79 13.30
C ARG A 495 22.38 16.51 14.79
N PRO A 496 23.22 17.13 15.62
CA PRO A 496 23.16 16.98 17.08
C PRO A 496 21.82 17.29 17.69
#